data_9a488f680f4be9d0ee18473f48e1ec3d
#
_entry.id   9a488f680f4be9d0ee18473f48e1ec3d
#
_cell.length_a   1.000
_cell.length_b   1.000
_cell.length_c   1.000
_cell.angle_alpha   90.00
_cell.angle_beta   90.00
_cell.angle_gamma   90.00
#
_symmetry.space_group_name_H-M   'P 1'
#
loop_
_entity.id
_entity.type
_entity.pdbx_description
1 polymer ?
#
loop_
_entity_poly.entity_id
_entity_poly.type
_entity_poly.pdbx_seq_one_letter_code
_entity_poly.pdbx_strand_id
1 'polypeptide(L)'
;VGLVDLQLPTNHQLHKHTVDKVKPDVFFWLLSSFDMIRGINMGQHWVNEEMTGCDLGDARLNQRLAVMLEALGDRPDKSLPTAFQDWANTKAAYRFFANENVSEDKILEGHFAASALRIQATDGPILILQDTTEFSFKRSSPEKIGFINESTGRKMKEGRHLKHTVCGLLMHASLAITTEGLPLGLTAAKFWTRNKFKGTEALKRKVNPTRVPIEQKESMRWLDNLQRSTELAGSPERCVHIGDRESDIFELFCLAQDLGTHFLIRSCVDRLAGEGDTTISQVMAKTQVSGTHDIHFRDKRGNQQEATLSVKYATMTVCPPIGKQKKYPKQKLGIIFAEEKNPPEGRSPIIWKLVTNLPVATHADAVQKLVWYSRRWNIETFFKTLKTGCRIEDIRLATADRLANCIALCCVVSWRISWLTILQRQSSTTSPAAVFTDIERTLLDRSMPSNRQGTRPDIAFYMTAVARLGGYLDRSSDPLPGTTVLWRGFIRLADLVAGFQAANPDASSTCG
;
A
#
# COMPACT_ATOMS: atom_id res chain seq x y z
N VAL A 1 -14.98 4.84 14.53
CA VAL A 1 -14.67 6.09 13.84
C VAL A 1 -14.69 5.79 12.36
N GLY A 2 -15.66 6.42 11.65
CA GLY A 2 -16.03 6.02 10.29
C GLY A 2 -14.92 6.24 9.25
N LEU A 3 -14.69 5.23 8.46
CA LEU A 3 -13.85 5.22 7.28
C LEU A 3 -14.51 6.12 6.19
N VAL A 4 -13.80 7.13 5.77
CA VAL A 4 -14.16 8.02 4.64
C VAL A 4 -13.21 7.67 3.51
N ASP A 5 -13.75 7.16 2.41
CA ASP A 5 -13.01 6.74 1.22
C ASP A 5 -12.64 8.00 0.40
N LEU A 6 -11.37 8.44 0.49
CA LEU A 6 -10.86 9.59 -0.27
C LEU A 6 -10.49 9.13 -1.69
N GLN A 7 -11.30 9.47 -2.69
CA GLN A 7 -10.94 9.30 -4.09
C GLN A 7 -10.31 10.58 -4.66
N LEU A 8 -9.31 10.38 -5.50
CA LEU A 8 -8.59 11.42 -6.22
C LEU A 8 -9.49 12.12 -7.24
N PRO A 9 -9.35 13.43 -7.45
CA PRO A 9 -10.01 14.11 -8.54
C PRO A 9 -9.52 13.56 -9.88
N THR A 10 -10.45 13.28 -10.77
CA THR A 10 -10.16 13.00 -12.17
C THR A 10 -9.61 14.28 -12.84
N ASN A 11 -8.60 14.14 -13.67
CA ASN A 11 -7.79 15.17 -14.31
C ASN A 11 -8.52 16.20 -15.21
N HIS A 12 -9.85 16.35 -15.13
CA HIS A 12 -10.61 17.23 -16.03
C HIS A 12 -10.80 18.68 -15.55
N GLN A 13 -10.33 19.05 -14.35
CA GLN A 13 -10.48 20.44 -13.84
C GLN A 13 -9.20 21.15 -13.41
N LEU A 14 -8.02 20.57 -13.65
CA LEU A 14 -6.73 21.21 -13.36
C LEU A 14 -6.02 21.79 -14.60
N HIS A 15 -6.77 22.23 -15.61
CA HIS A 15 -6.22 23.03 -16.70
C HIS A 15 -6.47 24.51 -16.43
N LYS A 16 -5.54 25.11 -15.70
CA LYS A 16 -4.98 26.46 -15.88
C LYS A 16 -4.17 26.87 -14.66
N HIS A 17 -2.98 26.36 -14.52
CA HIS A 17 -1.79 27.05 -14.01
C HIS A 17 -0.64 26.05 -13.95
N THR A 18 0.32 26.26 -14.86
CA THR A 18 1.70 25.75 -14.86
C THR A 18 1.89 24.26 -14.57
N VAL A 19 1.67 23.45 -15.60
CA VAL A 19 2.31 22.14 -15.70
C VAL A 19 3.69 22.38 -16.29
N ASP A 20 4.71 22.49 -15.46
CA ASP A 20 6.07 22.27 -15.93
C ASP A 20 6.18 20.79 -16.35
N LYS A 21 6.58 20.64 -17.61
CA LYS A 21 6.66 19.38 -18.35
C LYS A 21 7.51 18.38 -17.57
N VAL A 22 6.87 17.33 -17.04
CA VAL A 22 7.57 16.08 -16.75
C VAL A 22 8.17 15.63 -18.08
N LYS A 23 9.50 15.57 -18.16
CA LYS A 23 10.19 15.12 -19.38
C LYS A 23 9.75 13.70 -19.69
N PRO A 24 9.39 13.38 -20.93
CA PRO A 24 9.03 12.03 -21.38
C PRO A 24 10.12 10.99 -21.10
N ASP A 25 11.36 11.43 -20.93
CA ASP A 25 12.56 10.61 -20.88
C ASP A 25 12.69 9.74 -19.61
N VAL A 26 12.15 10.17 -18.47
CA VAL A 26 12.25 9.41 -17.20
C VAL A 26 11.28 8.24 -17.20
N PHE A 27 10.12 8.41 -17.81
CA PHE A 27 9.17 7.31 -18.01
C PHE A 27 9.67 6.32 -19.07
N PHE A 28 10.43 6.80 -20.04
CA PHE A 28 11.06 5.99 -21.07
C PHE A 28 12.20 5.13 -20.48
N TRP A 29 12.88 5.59 -19.45
CA TRP A 29 13.96 4.82 -18.79
C TRP A 29 13.42 3.71 -17.89
N LEU A 30 12.31 3.92 -17.21
CA LEU A 30 11.57 2.82 -16.53
C LEU A 30 11.13 1.73 -17.51
N LEU A 31 10.97 2.07 -18.79
CA LEU A 31 10.58 1.15 -19.85
C LEU A 31 11.77 0.75 -20.76
N SER A 32 12.85 1.56 -20.88
CA SER A 32 14.01 1.25 -21.72
C SER A 32 14.96 0.24 -21.09
N SER A 33 14.90 0.02 -19.77
CA SER A 33 15.46 -1.18 -19.14
C SER A 33 14.83 -2.46 -19.70
N PHE A 34 13.65 -2.33 -20.30
CA PHE A 34 12.92 -3.40 -20.98
C PHE A 34 13.46 -3.71 -22.40
N ASP A 35 14.06 -2.75 -23.10
CA ASP A 35 14.53 -2.97 -24.48
C ASP A 35 15.86 -3.71 -24.58
N MET A 36 16.56 -3.96 -23.47
CA MET A 36 17.88 -4.61 -23.50
C MET A 36 17.80 -6.14 -23.44
N ILE A 37 16.61 -6.74 -23.31
CA ILE A 37 16.44 -8.20 -23.29
C ILE A 37 15.51 -8.62 -24.43
N ARG A 38 15.98 -8.50 -25.67
CA ARG A 38 15.37 -9.16 -26.84
C ARG A 38 15.61 -10.66 -26.75
N GLY A 39 14.60 -11.44 -26.37
CA GLY A 39 14.67 -12.90 -26.46
C GLY A 39 13.92 -13.70 -25.38
N ILE A 40 13.14 -13.08 -24.47
CA ILE A 40 12.45 -13.79 -23.40
C ILE A 40 10.93 -13.75 -23.59
N ASN A 41 10.28 -14.88 -23.38
CA ASN A 41 8.83 -15.10 -23.44
C ASN A 41 8.10 -14.06 -22.55
N MET A 42 7.32 -13.14 -23.17
CA MET A 42 6.85 -11.90 -22.55
C MET A 42 5.84 -12.09 -21.40
N GLY A 43 5.25 -13.29 -21.20
CA GLY A 43 4.42 -13.61 -20.04
C GLY A 43 5.20 -13.74 -18.73
N GLN A 44 6.50 -14.07 -18.81
CA GLN A 44 7.39 -14.21 -17.64
C GLN A 44 8.14 -12.92 -17.26
N HIS A 45 7.99 -11.85 -18.03
CA HIS A 45 8.82 -10.65 -17.88
C HIS A 45 8.70 -10.02 -16.47
N TRP A 46 7.48 -9.75 -16.01
CA TRP A 46 7.28 -9.11 -14.70
C TRP A 46 7.74 -9.98 -13.52
N VAL A 47 7.58 -11.31 -13.63
CA VAL A 47 8.06 -12.25 -12.61
C VAL A 47 9.59 -12.19 -12.52
N ASN A 48 10.29 -12.14 -13.66
CA ASN A 48 11.74 -12.05 -13.69
C ASN A 48 12.24 -10.75 -13.02
N GLU A 49 11.56 -9.63 -13.22
CA GLU A 49 11.86 -8.37 -12.52
C GLU A 49 11.71 -8.51 -11.01
N GLU A 50 10.58 -9.04 -10.56
CA GLU A 50 10.28 -9.22 -9.14
C GLU A 50 11.14 -10.32 -8.48
N MET A 51 11.81 -11.15 -9.27
CA MET A 51 12.76 -12.18 -8.82
C MET A 51 14.22 -11.70 -8.85
N THR A 52 14.52 -10.52 -9.40
CA THR A 52 15.89 -10.01 -9.51
C THR A 52 16.50 -9.83 -8.11
N GLY A 53 17.64 -10.51 -7.87
CA GLY A 53 18.31 -10.48 -6.57
C GLY A 53 17.69 -11.39 -5.50
N CYS A 54 16.63 -12.13 -5.80
CA CYS A 54 16.06 -13.10 -4.88
C CYS A 54 16.96 -14.34 -4.76
N ASP A 55 17.41 -14.68 -3.55
CA ASP A 55 18.18 -15.89 -3.29
C ASP A 55 17.65 -16.64 -2.06
N LEU A 56 16.98 -17.75 -2.32
CA LEU A 56 16.50 -18.69 -1.31
C LEU A 56 17.55 -19.73 -0.90
N GLY A 57 18.78 -19.64 -1.45
CA GLY A 57 19.89 -20.58 -1.20
C GLY A 57 19.75 -21.93 -1.95
N ASP A 58 18.75 -22.12 -2.81
CA ASP A 58 18.55 -23.27 -3.68
C ASP A 58 17.83 -22.84 -4.97
N ALA A 59 18.47 -23.08 -6.11
CA ALA A 59 17.92 -22.71 -7.43
C ALA A 59 16.53 -23.30 -7.70
N ARG A 60 16.24 -24.49 -7.13
CA ARG A 60 14.90 -25.10 -7.24
C ARG A 60 13.85 -24.35 -6.46
N LEU A 61 14.22 -23.73 -5.32
CA LEU A 61 13.33 -22.86 -4.56
C LEU A 61 13.09 -21.56 -5.31
N ASN A 62 14.13 -20.96 -5.89
CA ASN A 62 13.99 -19.75 -6.70
C ASN A 62 13.07 -19.97 -7.90
N GLN A 63 13.29 -21.07 -8.65
CA GLN A 63 12.41 -21.46 -9.76
C GLN A 63 10.96 -21.73 -9.28
N ARG A 64 10.80 -22.38 -8.13
CA ARG A 64 9.48 -22.64 -7.55
C ARG A 64 8.76 -21.34 -7.19
N LEU A 65 9.46 -20.35 -6.60
CA LEU A 65 8.89 -19.05 -6.30
C LEU A 65 8.40 -18.34 -7.57
N ALA A 66 9.19 -18.36 -8.65
CA ALA A 66 8.81 -17.77 -9.93
C ALA A 66 7.52 -18.40 -10.49
N VAL A 67 7.43 -19.74 -10.53
CA VAL A 67 6.23 -20.46 -10.97
C VAL A 67 5.01 -20.13 -10.10
N MET A 68 5.21 -19.95 -8.80
CA MET A 68 4.12 -19.61 -7.87
C MET A 68 3.66 -18.16 -8.04
N LEU A 69 4.58 -17.21 -8.29
CA LEU A 69 4.24 -15.82 -8.58
C LEU A 69 3.42 -15.72 -9.87
N GLU A 70 3.81 -16.44 -10.92
CA GLU A 70 3.08 -16.49 -12.19
C GLU A 70 1.67 -17.05 -11.98
N ALA A 71 1.55 -18.25 -11.40
CA ALA A 71 0.26 -18.91 -11.20
C ALA A 71 -0.72 -18.10 -10.31
N LEU A 72 -0.22 -17.43 -9.27
CA LEU A 72 -1.05 -16.54 -8.43
C LEU A 72 -1.26 -15.17 -9.07
N GLY A 73 -0.35 -14.69 -9.91
CA GLY A 73 -0.54 -13.49 -10.71
C GLY A 73 -1.71 -13.63 -11.69
N ASP A 74 -1.82 -14.80 -12.31
CA ASP A 74 -2.90 -15.12 -13.24
C ASP A 74 -4.24 -15.37 -12.54
N ARG A 75 -4.21 -15.97 -11.35
CA ARG A 75 -5.41 -16.43 -10.62
C ARG A 75 -5.38 -16.06 -9.13
N PRO A 76 -5.30 -14.77 -8.80
CA PRO A 76 -5.10 -14.32 -7.42
C PRO A 76 -6.28 -14.64 -6.48
N ASP A 77 -7.52 -14.78 -7.02
CA ASP A 77 -8.73 -15.05 -6.24
C ASP A 77 -8.99 -16.54 -5.99
N LYS A 78 -8.19 -17.40 -6.56
CA LYS A 78 -8.42 -18.84 -6.45
C LYS A 78 -7.71 -19.42 -5.22
N SER A 79 -8.24 -20.55 -4.74
CA SER A 79 -7.52 -21.32 -3.73
C SER A 79 -6.17 -21.81 -4.29
N LEU A 80 -5.17 -22.04 -3.44
CA LEU A 80 -3.87 -22.54 -3.88
C LEU A 80 -3.98 -23.77 -4.81
N PRO A 81 -4.81 -24.80 -4.50
CA PRO A 81 -4.99 -25.93 -5.42
C PRO A 81 -5.55 -25.53 -6.78
N THR A 82 -6.47 -24.58 -6.83
CA THR A 82 -7.07 -24.12 -8.08
C THR A 82 -6.12 -23.23 -8.88
N ALA A 83 -5.32 -22.40 -8.22
CA ALA A 83 -4.33 -21.55 -8.88
C ALA A 83 -3.22 -22.38 -9.53
N PHE A 84 -2.76 -23.41 -8.83
CA PHE A 84 -1.70 -24.30 -9.34
C PHE A 84 -2.19 -25.41 -10.30
N GLN A 85 -3.50 -25.60 -10.44
CA GLN A 85 -4.19 -26.47 -11.40
C GLN A 85 -3.94 -27.97 -11.28
N ASP A 86 -2.81 -28.43 -10.74
CA ASP A 86 -2.48 -29.82 -10.57
C ASP A 86 -2.02 -30.17 -9.15
N TRP A 87 -2.05 -31.47 -8.84
CA TRP A 87 -1.69 -31.96 -7.51
C TRP A 87 -0.19 -31.83 -7.21
N ALA A 88 0.67 -32.01 -8.20
CA ALA A 88 2.12 -31.97 -8.02
C ALA A 88 2.59 -30.55 -7.67
N ASN A 89 2.13 -29.53 -8.41
CA ASN A 89 2.42 -28.13 -8.13
C ASN A 89 1.79 -27.66 -6.82
N THR A 90 0.56 -28.07 -6.52
CA THR A 90 -0.08 -27.80 -5.24
C THR A 90 0.75 -28.33 -4.06
N LYS A 91 1.14 -29.62 -4.12
CA LYS A 91 1.98 -30.25 -3.10
C LYS A 91 3.35 -29.58 -2.97
N ALA A 92 3.95 -29.19 -4.09
CA ALA A 92 5.21 -28.47 -4.11
C ALA A 92 5.10 -27.08 -3.44
N ALA A 93 4.00 -26.35 -3.67
CA ALA A 93 3.73 -25.07 -3.01
C ALA A 93 3.57 -25.21 -1.49
N TYR A 94 2.83 -26.20 -1.01
CA TYR A 94 2.72 -26.47 0.43
C TYR A 94 4.08 -26.81 1.08
N ARG A 95 4.94 -27.57 0.36
CA ARG A 95 6.31 -27.88 0.80
C ARG A 95 7.18 -26.63 0.80
N PHE A 96 7.06 -25.78 -0.21
CA PHE A 96 7.78 -24.53 -0.30
C PHE A 96 7.47 -23.62 0.91
N PHE A 97 6.20 -23.36 1.23
CA PHE A 97 5.82 -22.56 2.39
C PHE A 97 6.23 -23.18 3.74
N ALA A 98 6.52 -24.47 3.78
CA ALA A 98 6.94 -25.19 4.97
C ALA A 98 8.46 -25.39 5.07
N ASN A 99 9.22 -24.91 4.09
CA ASN A 99 10.67 -25.07 4.05
C ASN A 99 11.34 -24.06 5.00
N GLU A 100 12.25 -24.52 5.83
CA GLU A 100 12.94 -23.70 6.83
C GLU A 100 13.88 -22.64 6.22
N ASN A 101 14.33 -22.84 4.97
CA ASN A 101 15.12 -21.86 4.22
C ASN A 101 14.28 -20.73 3.60
N VAL A 102 12.95 -20.85 3.65
CA VAL A 102 12.01 -19.90 3.07
C VAL A 102 11.41 -19.04 4.18
N SER A 103 11.57 -17.73 4.06
CA SER A 103 10.92 -16.74 4.93
C SER A 103 10.27 -15.64 4.10
N GLU A 104 9.36 -14.90 4.73
CA GLU A 104 8.68 -13.77 4.11
C GLU A 104 9.67 -12.69 3.62
N ASP A 105 10.73 -12.42 4.38
CA ASP A 105 11.77 -11.45 3.97
C ASP A 105 12.48 -11.92 2.71
N LYS A 106 12.87 -13.21 2.60
CA LYS A 106 13.51 -13.77 1.41
C LYS A 106 12.58 -13.82 0.19
N ILE A 107 11.28 -14.11 0.39
CA ILE A 107 10.28 -14.06 -0.70
C ILE A 107 10.15 -12.65 -1.25
N LEU A 108 10.21 -11.63 -0.38
CA LEU A 108 10.07 -10.23 -0.76
C LEU A 108 11.38 -9.58 -1.25
N GLU A 109 12.53 -10.24 -1.12
CA GLU A 109 13.85 -9.68 -1.43
C GLU A 109 13.95 -9.17 -2.88
N GLY A 110 13.52 -9.97 -3.85
CA GLY A 110 13.48 -9.55 -5.25
C GLY A 110 12.54 -8.38 -5.48
N HIS A 111 11.35 -8.39 -4.86
CA HIS A 111 10.42 -7.27 -4.91
C HIS A 111 10.99 -5.99 -4.30
N PHE A 112 11.70 -6.10 -3.17
CA PHE A 112 12.38 -4.97 -2.55
C PHE A 112 13.47 -4.40 -3.45
N ALA A 113 14.28 -5.26 -4.08
CA ALA A 113 15.29 -4.83 -5.04
C ALA A 113 14.66 -4.12 -6.26
N ALA A 114 13.61 -4.68 -6.83
CA ALA A 114 12.86 -4.06 -7.92
C ALA A 114 12.21 -2.73 -7.50
N SER A 115 11.70 -2.63 -6.26
CA SER A 115 11.17 -1.38 -5.70
C SER A 115 12.25 -0.31 -5.58
N ALA A 116 13.46 -0.67 -5.11
CA ALA A 116 14.60 0.25 -5.03
C ALA A 116 14.97 0.81 -6.41
N LEU A 117 15.02 -0.03 -7.44
CA LEU A 117 15.29 0.40 -8.82
C LEU A 117 14.21 1.38 -9.33
N ARG A 118 12.93 1.10 -9.08
CA ARG A 118 11.82 2.00 -9.44
C ARG A 118 11.90 3.33 -8.70
N ILE A 119 12.28 3.33 -7.41
CA ILE A 119 12.50 4.55 -6.62
C ILE A 119 13.66 5.37 -7.18
N GLN A 120 14.78 4.72 -7.52
CA GLN A 120 15.97 5.40 -8.09
C GLN A 120 15.66 6.02 -9.46
N ALA A 121 14.85 5.35 -10.28
CA ALA A 121 14.43 5.83 -11.60
C ALA A 121 13.34 6.92 -11.53
N THR A 122 12.80 7.22 -10.36
CA THR A 122 11.74 8.23 -10.16
C THR A 122 12.36 9.55 -9.68
N ASP A 123 12.02 10.66 -10.31
CA ASP A 123 12.43 12.00 -9.85
C ASP A 123 11.54 12.53 -8.72
N GLY A 124 12.12 13.45 -7.92
CA GLY A 124 11.40 14.16 -6.88
C GLY A 124 11.15 13.36 -5.58
N PRO A 125 10.23 13.82 -4.73
CA PRO A 125 9.95 13.17 -3.45
C PRO A 125 9.25 11.82 -3.62
N ILE A 126 9.61 10.87 -2.75
CA ILE A 126 8.99 9.55 -2.66
C ILE A 126 8.16 9.50 -1.37
N LEU A 127 6.87 9.23 -1.49
CA LEU A 127 5.99 9.06 -0.36
C LEU A 127 6.01 7.60 0.08
N ILE A 128 6.43 7.34 1.32
CA ILE A 128 6.48 6.00 1.91
C ILE A 128 5.33 5.87 2.90
N LEU A 129 4.27 5.24 2.45
CA LEU A 129 3.05 5.06 3.23
C LEU A 129 3.23 3.88 4.18
N GLN A 130 3.01 4.09 5.47
CA GLN A 130 3.09 3.03 6.48
C GLN A 130 1.73 2.80 7.12
N ASP A 131 1.33 1.55 7.27
CA ASP A 131 0.12 1.17 8.00
C ASP A 131 0.16 -0.30 8.43
N THR A 132 -0.73 -0.66 9.38
CA THR A 132 -0.86 -2.03 9.90
C THR A 132 -2.19 -2.62 9.49
N THR A 133 -2.17 -3.87 9.03
CA THR A 133 -3.38 -4.63 8.74
C THR A 133 -3.42 -5.93 9.53
N GLU A 134 -4.62 -6.45 9.77
CA GLU A 134 -4.89 -7.70 10.49
C GLU A 134 -5.51 -8.70 9.54
N PHE A 135 -5.06 -9.95 9.59
CA PHE A 135 -5.69 -11.08 8.90
C PHE A 135 -6.28 -12.03 9.93
N SER A 136 -7.59 -12.25 9.87
CA SER A 136 -8.30 -13.13 10.79
C SER A 136 -8.57 -14.50 10.18
N PHE A 137 -8.34 -15.57 10.95
CA PHE A 137 -8.48 -16.93 10.47
C PHE A 137 -9.39 -17.74 11.38
N LYS A 138 -10.30 -18.50 10.78
CA LYS A 138 -11.10 -19.49 11.52
C LYS A 138 -10.37 -20.82 11.56
N ARG A 139 -9.90 -21.25 12.73
CA ARG A 139 -9.08 -22.45 12.92
C ARG A 139 -9.55 -23.27 14.11
N SER A 140 -9.41 -24.59 14.01
CA SER A 140 -9.63 -25.53 15.13
C SER A 140 -8.50 -25.48 16.15
N SER A 141 -7.26 -25.18 15.72
CA SER A 141 -6.06 -25.06 16.55
C SER A 141 -5.46 -23.65 16.38
N PRO A 142 -6.07 -22.61 16.97
CA PRO A 142 -5.67 -21.21 16.77
C PRO A 142 -4.29 -20.90 17.37
N GLU A 143 -3.81 -21.67 18.35
CA GLU A 143 -2.52 -21.53 18.99
C GLU A 143 -1.33 -21.76 18.05
N LYS A 144 -1.53 -22.52 16.96
CA LYS A 144 -0.49 -22.75 15.94
C LYS A 144 -0.23 -21.51 15.07
N ILE A 145 -1.17 -20.59 15.03
CA ILE A 145 -1.04 -19.31 14.30
C ILE A 145 -0.75 -18.19 15.28
N GLY A 146 -1.52 -18.11 16.38
CA GLY A 146 -1.48 -17.03 17.35
C GLY A 146 -2.70 -16.13 17.24
N PHE A 147 -2.63 -14.97 17.90
CA PHE A 147 -3.79 -14.10 18.12
C PHE A 147 -3.49 -12.66 17.72
N ILE A 148 -4.53 -11.91 17.35
CA ILE A 148 -4.39 -10.51 16.94
C ILE A 148 -5.05 -9.54 17.93
N ASN A 149 -6.28 -9.84 18.38
CA ASN A 149 -7.00 -9.00 19.33
C ASN A 149 -8.02 -9.83 20.13
N GLU A 150 -8.73 -9.17 21.08
CA GLU A 150 -9.90 -9.70 21.75
C GLU A 150 -11.15 -9.03 21.18
N SER A 151 -12.11 -9.83 20.70
CA SER A 151 -13.42 -9.35 20.31
C SER A 151 -14.40 -9.48 21.49
N THR A 152 -15.18 -8.45 21.76
CA THR A 152 -16.30 -8.52 22.70
C THR A 152 -17.48 -9.22 22.02
N GLY A 153 -17.73 -10.46 22.42
CA GLY A 153 -18.87 -11.24 21.97
C GLY A 153 -20.19 -10.81 22.64
N ARG A 154 -21.22 -11.65 22.50
CA ARG A 154 -22.55 -11.43 23.07
C ARG A 154 -22.51 -11.09 24.56
N LYS A 155 -23.35 -10.13 24.98
CA LYS A 155 -23.60 -9.82 26.38
C LYS A 155 -24.30 -11.03 27.03
N MET A 156 -23.70 -11.61 28.06
CA MET A 156 -24.31 -12.67 28.86
C MET A 156 -25.52 -12.11 29.66
N LYS A 157 -26.42 -12.97 30.08
CA LYS A 157 -27.60 -12.60 30.94
C LYS A 157 -27.18 -11.87 32.22
N GLU A 158 -25.94 -12.07 32.67
CA GLU A 158 -25.34 -11.47 33.88
C GLU A 158 -24.62 -10.12 33.59
N GLY A 159 -24.81 -9.53 32.41
CA GLY A 159 -24.22 -8.22 32.05
C GLY A 159 -22.73 -8.23 31.63
N ARG A 160 -22.05 -9.37 31.70
CA ARG A 160 -20.66 -9.54 31.26
C ARG A 160 -20.59 -9.85 29.78
N HIS A 161 -19.62 -9.26 29.08
CA HIS A 161 -19.33 -9.59 27.68
C HIS A 161 -18.38 -10.80 27.62
N LEU A 162 -18.76 -11.82 26.83
CA LEU A 162 -17.82 -12.88 26.46
C LEU A 162 -16.70 -12.27 25.59
N LYS A 163 -15.47 -12.41 26.05
CA LYS A 163 -14.30 -12.02 25.26
C LYS A 163 -13.82 -13.22 24.45
N HIS A 164 -13.81 -13.08 23.14
CA HIS A 164 -13.25 -14.08 22.23
C HIS A 164 -11.92 -13.58 21.68
N THR A 165 -10.89 -14.37 21.82
CA THR A 165 -9.60 -14.08 21.21
C THR A 165 -9.66 -14.40 19.72
N VAL A 166 -9.31 -13.44 18.86
CA VAL A 166 -9.34 -13.61 17.42
C VAL A 166 -8.01 -14.20 16.97
N CYS A 167 -8.06 -15.38 16.36
CA CYS A 167 -6.90 -16.02 15.72
C CYS A 167 -6.51 -15.24 14.48
N GLY A 168 -5.21 -14.93 14.34
CA GLY A 168 -4.76 -14.18 13.18
C GLY A 168 -3.30 -13.79 13.17
N LEU A 169 -2.93 -13.08 12.12
CA LEU A 169 -1.61 -12.54 11.83
C LEU A 169 -1.72 -11.04 11.57
N LEU A 170 -0.76 -10.28 12.07
CA LEU A 170 -0.61 -8.86 11.80
C LEU A 170 0.49 -8.65 10.76
N MET A 171 0.32 -7.65 9.91
CA MET A 171 1.34 -7.18 8.98
C MET A 171 1.43 -5.66 9.04
N HIS A 172 2.64 -5.15 9.24
CA HIS A 172 2.95 -3.74 9.07
C HIS A 172 3.77 -3.58 7.80
N ALA A 173 3.27 -2.79 6.85
CA ALA A 173 3.90 -2.62 5.56
C ALA A 173 4.24 -1.15 5.29
N SER A 174 5.28 -0.94 4.47
CA SER A 174 5.65 0.33 3.88
C SER A 174 5.51 0.23 2.37
N LEU A 175 4.69 1.10 1.78
CA LEU A 175 4.43 1.17 0.34
C LEU A 175 4.98 2.48 -0.20
N ALA A 176 5.99 2.42 -1.07
CA ALA A 176 6.50 3.59 -1.78
C ALA A 176 5.59 3.94 -2.96
N ILE A 177 5.30 5.24 -3.09
CA ILE A 177 4.52 5.80 -4.20
C ILE A 177 5.13 7.12 -4.66
N THR A 178 4.83 7.53 -5.90
CA THR A 178 5.10 8.91 -6.35
C THR A 178 4.15 9.91 -5.70
N THR A 179 4.44 11.20 -5.82
CA THR A 179 3.54 12.27 -5.34
C THR A 179 2.17 12.26 -6.03
N GLU A 180 2.07 11.71 -7.23
CA GLU A 180 0.84 11.52 -8.00
C GLU A 180 0.09 10.26 -7.57
N GLY A 181 0.74 9.35 -6.82
CA GLY A 181 0.13 8.16 -6.25
C GLY A 181 0.42 6.85 -7.00
N LEU A 182 1.38 6.82 -7.94
CA LEU A 182 1.79 5.59 -8.63
C LEU A 182 2.57 4.69 -7.66
N PRO A 183 2.14 3.43 -7.41
CA PRO A 183 2.85 2.52 -6.52
C PRO A 183 4.18 2.03 -7.12
N LEU A 184 5.29 2.31 -6.44
CA LEU A 184 6.64 1.88 -6.83
C LEU A 184 7.00 0.51 -6.28
N GLY A 185 6.39 0.09 -5.17
CA GLY A 185 6.58 -1.20 -4.55
C GLY A 185 6.60 -1.13 -3.03
N LEU A 186 6.62 -2.29 -2.39
CA LEU A 186 6.88 -2.36 -0.95
C LEU A 186 8.35 -2.09 -0.68
N THR A 187 8.63 -1.41 0.43
CA THR A 187 9.99 -1.10 0.90
C THR A 187 10.31 -1.77 2.22
N ALA A 188 9.30 -2.18 2.96
CA ALA A 188 9.43 -2.99 4.16
C ALA A 188 8.11 -3.70 4.46
N ALA A 189 8.19 -4.88 5.07
CA ALA A 189 7.06 -5.59 5.65
C ALA A 189 7.50 -6.32 6.91
N LYS A 190 6.64 -6.35 7.93
CA LYS A 190 6.87 -7.05 9.18
C LYS A 190 5.63 -7.82 9.56
N PHE A 191 5.79 -9.12 9.81
CA PHE A 191 4.70 -10.00 10.23
C PHE A 191 4.87 -10.42 11.68
N TRP A 192 3.78 -10.51 12.43
CA TRP A 192 3.81 -11.03 13.81
C TRP A 192 2.44 -11.48 14.28
N THR A 193 2.44 -12.24 15.35
CA THR A 193 1.26 -12.63 16.12
C THR A 193 1.46 -12.28 17.59
N ARG A 194 0.39 -12.33 18.35
CA ARG A 194 0.44 -12.12 19.80
C ARG A 194 0.15 -13.43 20.51
N ASN A 195 0.77 -13.62 21.66
CA ASN A 195 0.40 -14.69 22.59
C ASN A 195 -0.98 -14.39 23.21
N LYS A 196 -1.69 -15.43 23.68
CA LYS A 196 -3.00 -15.28 24.31
C LYS A 196 -2.96 -14.21 25.41
N PHE A 197 -3.79 -13.20 25.29
CA PHE A 197 -3.82 -12.09 26.23
C PHE A 197 -4.22 -12.55 27.63
N LYS A 198 -3.34 -12.34 28.61
CA LYS A 198 -3.75 -12.22 30.00
C LYS A 198 -4.07 -10.75 30.26
N GLY A 199 -5.35 -10.39 30.14
CA GLY A 199 -5.93 -9.11 30.56
C GLY A 199 -5.09 -7.86 30.37
N THR A 200 -5.16 -7.24 29.19
CA THR A 200 -4.46 -5.97 28.88
C THR A 200 -4.75 -4.83 29.87
N GLU A 201 -5.95 -4.79 30.48
CA GLU A 201 -6.28 -3.77 31.49
C GLU A 201 -5.50 -3.95 32.81
N ALA A 202 -5.23 -5.19 33.23
CA ALA A 202 -4.44 -5.45 34.42
C ALA A 202 -2.97 -5.05 34.23
N LEU A 203 -2.41 -5.22 33.02
CA LEU A 203 -1.05 -4.76 32.68
C LEU A 203 -1.00 -3.24 32.54
N LYS A 204 -1.97 -2.60 31.91
CA LYS A 204 -2.04 -1.13 31.78
C LYS A 204 -2.13 -0.42 33.12
N ARG A 205 -2.73 -1.04 34.14
CA ARG A 205 -2.80 -0.48 35.51
C ARG A 205 -1.48 -0.58 36.26
N LYS A 206 -0.59 -1.54 35.90
CA LYS A 206 0.69 -1.78 36.62
C LYS A 206 1.89 -1.09 35.98
N VAL A 207 1.86 -0.77 34.68
CA VAL A 207 3.01 -0.21 33.97
C VAL A 207 2.59 1.10 33.30
N ASN A 208 3.27 2.21 33.65
CA ASN A 208 3.09 3.47 32.91
C ASN A 208 3.66 3.26 31.49
N PRO A 209 2.80 3.30 30.43
CA PRO A 209 3.23 3.06 29.06
C PRO A 209 4.35 3.99 28.58
N THR A 210 4.45 5.19 29.14
CA THR A 210 5.47 6.19 28.79
C THR A 210 6.86 5.78 29.27
N ARG A 211 6.95 4.95 30.32
CA ARG A 211 8.22 4.50 30.91
C ARG A 211 8.78 3.24 30.23
N VAL A 212 7.97 2.51 29.46
CA VAL A 212 8.44 1.34 28.72
C VAL A 212 9.29 1.83 27.54
N PRO A 213 10.52 1.35 27.36
CA PRO A 213 11.35 1.64 26.20
C PRO A 213 10.63 1.30 24.89
N ILE A 214 10.88 2.06 23.82
CA ILE A 214 10.20 1.86 22.53
C ILE A 214 10.52 0.49 21.93
N GLU A 215 11.73 0.01 22.18
CA GLU A 215 12.25 -1.29 21.72
C GLU A 215 11.45 -2.49 22.26
N GLN A 216 10.73 -2.30 23.38
CA GLN A 216 9.87 -3.32 24.00
C GLN A 216 8.39 -3.19 23.60
N LYS A 217 8.05 -2.23 22.72
CA LYS A 217 6.70 -1.98 22.27
C LYS A 217 6.47 -2.49 20.86
N GLU A 218 5.25 -2.93 20.58
CA GLU A 218 4.85 -3.21 19.19
C GLU A 218 5.00 -1.97 18.27
N SER A 219 4.98 -0.76 18.86
CA SER A 219 5.20 0.48 18.11
C SER A 219 6.59 0.59 17.49
N MET A 220 7.56 -0.23 17.93
CA MET A 220 8.90 -0.29 17.32
C MET A 220 8.84 -0.59 15.81
N ARG A 221 7.81 -1.31 15.36
CA ARG A 221 7.60 -1.61 13.93
C ARG A 221 7.59 -0.37 13.01
N TRP A 222 7.10 0.78 13.53
CA TRP A 222 7.08 2.04 12.77
C TRP A 222 8.49 2.56 12.52
N LEU A 223 9.36 2.44 13.54
CA LEU A 223 10.77 2.86 13.46
C LEU A 223 11.57 1.89 12.58
N ASP A 224 11.38 0.57 12.79
CA ASP A 224 12.05 -0.47 11.99
C ASP A 224 11.74 -0.28 10.50
N ASN A 225 10.48 -0.06 10.15
CA ASN A 225 10.05 0.12 8.76
C ASN A 225 10.53 1.47 8.18
N LEU A 226 10.56 2.54 8.98
CA LEU A 226 11.13 3.82 8.56
C LEU A 226 12.60 3.63 8.18
N GLN A 227 13.39 3.00 9.05
CA GLN A 227 14.81 2.75 8.80
C GLN A 227 15.01 1.87 7.56
N ARG A 228 14.38 0.68 7.51
CA ARG A 228 14.51 -0.26 6.37
C ARG A 228 14.11 0.38 5.04
N SER A 229 13.03 1.16 5.03
CA SER A 229 12.56 1.83 3.82
C SER A 229 13.50 2.94 3.37
N THR A 230 14.09 3.68 4.30
CA THR A 230 15.06 4.75 4.01
C THR A 230 16.36 4.15 3.45
N GLU A 231 16.85 3.08 4.07
CA GLU A 231 18.04 2.35 3.60
C GLU A 231 17.82 1.77 2.20
N LEU A 232 16.65 1.14 1.95
CA LEU A 232 16.32 0.58 0.66
C LEU A 232 16.24 1.65 -0.44
N ALA A 233 15.66 2.80 -0.13
CA ALA A 233 15.51 3.89 -1.11
C ALA A 233 16.86 4.53 -1.49
N GLY A 234 17.87 4.49 -0.61
CA GLY A 234 19.21 5.00 -0.85
C GLY A 234 19.33 6.53 -1.00
N SER A 235 18.23 7.26 -0.80
CA SER A 235 18.14 8.74 -0.92
C SER A 235 17.22 9.26 0.19
N PRO A 236 17.72 9.35 1.44
CA PRO A 236 16.92 9.71 2.61
C PRO A 236 16.17 11.05 2.45
N GLU A 237 16.83 12.05 1.88
CA GLU A 237 16.34 13.41 1.66
C GLU A 237 15.12 13.48 0.72
N ARG A 238 14.89 12.45 -0.08
CA ARG A 238 13.73 12.33 -0.97
C ARG A 238 12.56 11.61 -0.33
N CYS A 239 12.80 10.85 0.76
CA CYS A 239 11.80 10.02 1.39
C CYS A 239 10.93 10.83 2.35
N VAL A 240 9.61 10.66 2.23
CA VAL A 240 8.61 11.24 3.14
C VAL A 240 7.75 10.12 3.71
N HIS A 241 7.99 9.74 4.95
CA HIS A 241 7.24 8.68 5.64
C HIS A 241 5.89 9.21 6.11
N ILE A 242 4.80 8.63 5.61
CA ILE A 242 3.43 9.05 5.92
C ILE A 242 2.75 7.99 6.76
N GLY A 243 2.26 8.40 7.92
CA GLY A 243 1.58 7.51 8.84
C GLY A 243 0.34 8.13 9.50
N ASP A 244 -0.49 7.26 10.06
CA ASP A 244 -1.68 7.63 10.79
C ASP A 244 -1.36 8.03 12.25
N ARG A 245 -2.39 8.05 13.12
CA ARG A 245 -2.25 8.40 14.53
C ARG A 245 -1.39 7.43 15.34
N GLU A 246 -1.24 6.19 14.91
CA GLU A 246 -0.39 5.21 15.60
C GLU A 246 1.09 5.53 15.44
N SER A 247 1.46 6.21 14.35
CA SER A 247 2.83 6.66 14.08
C SER A 247 3.22 7.96 14.81
N ASP A 248 2.30 8.58 15.59
CA ASP A 248 2.59 9.78 16.36
C ASP A 248 3.52 9.49 17.55
N ILE A 249 4.75 9.10 17.25
CA ILE A 249 5.79 8.62 18.16
C ILE A 249 6.97 9.58 18.11
N PHE A 250 7.35 10.17 19.26
CA PHE A 250 8.43 11.16 19.31
C PHE A 250 9.78 10.56 18.92
N GLU A 251 10.02 9.31 19.27
CA GLU A 251 11.22 8.56 18.89
C GLU A 251 11.34 8.40 17.37
N LEU A 252 10.22 8.27 16.66
CA LEU A 252 10.20 8.23 15.19
C LEU A 252 10.64 9.58 14.60
N PHE A 253 10.22 10.70 15.20
CA PHE A 253 10.63 12.03 14.75
C PHE A 253 12.14 12.22 14.89
N CYS A 254 12.72 11.75 16.02
CA CYS A 254 14.17 11.78 16.23
C CYS A 254 14.90 10.87 15.23
N LEU A 255 14.44 9.65 15.04
CA LEU A 255 15.06 8.71 14.09
C LEU A 255 15.04 9.25 12.66
N ALA A 256 13.95 9.87 12.24
CA ALA A 256 13.87 10.48 10.92
C ALA A 256 14.88 11.64 10.76
N GLN A 257 15.08 12.44 11.80
CA GLN A 257 16.10 13.49 11.82
C GLN A 257 17.51 12.90 11.73
N ASP A 258 17.79 11.86 12.51
CA ASP A 258 19.11 11.21 12.56
C ASP A 258 19.46 10.55 11.21
N LEU A 259 18.48 9.99 10.51
CA LEU A 259 18.64 9.39 9.18
C LEU A 259 18.60 10.42 8.02
N GLY A 260 18.31 11.69 8.29
CA GLY A 260 18.17 12.72 7.26
C GLY A 260 16.94 12.53 6.36
N THR A 261 15.92 11.82 6.82
CA THR A 261 14.67 11.58 6.08
C THR A 261 13.52 12.44 6.61
N HIS A 262 12.40 12.43 5.91
CA HIS A 262 11.24 13.25 6.25
C HIS A 262 10.06 12.41 6.67
N PHE A 263 9.16 13.05 7.44
CA PHE A 263 7.89 12.44 7.83
C PHE A 263 6.72 13.42 7.71
N LEU A 264 5.52 12.88 7.56
CA LEU A 264 4.25 13.58 7.57
C LEU A 264 3.21 12.71 8.30
N ILE A 265 2.93 13.04 9.55
CA ILE A 265 2.20 12.16 10.46
C ILE A 265 0.95 12.87 10.99
N ARG A 266 -0.16 12.12 11.09
CA ARG A 266 -1.36 12.61 11.75
C ARG A 266 -1.18 12.56 13.26
N SER A 267 -1.16 13.75 13.88
CA SER A 267 -0.99 13.86 15.33
C SER A 267 -2.25 13.46 16.10
N CYS A 268 -2.05 12.78 17.22
CA CYS A 268 -3.08 12.49 18.21
C CYS A 268 -2.69 12.92 19.62
N VAL A 269 -1.45 13.33 19.83
CA VAL A 269 -0.91 13.78 21.12
C VAL A 269 -0.73 15.29 21.09
N ASP A 270 -1.33 16.00 22.05
CA ASP A 270 -1.11 17.45 22.25
C ASP A 270 0.18 17.65 23.04
N ARG A 271 1.30 17.82 22.31
CA ARG A 271 2.63 17.95 22.90
C ARG A 271 2.91 19.35 23.37
N LEU A 272 3.79 19.46 24.37
CA LEU A 272 4.37 20.72 24.80
C LEU A 272 5.18 21.36 23.67
N ALA A 273 5.08 22.66 23.54
CA ALA A 273 5.75 23.48 22.54
C ALA A 273 6.52 24.63 23.17
N GLY A 274 7.39 25.27 22.40
CA GLY A 274 8.23 26.38 22.87
C GLY A 274 9.21 25.96 23.96
N GLU A 275 9.20 26.65 25.07
CA GLU A 275 10.00 26.27 26.24
C GLU A 275 9.33 25.23 27.14
N GLY A 276 8.13 24.77 26.78
CA GLY A 276 7.36 23.77 27.52
C GLY A 276 6.23 24.38 28.36
N ASP A 277 5.93 25.65 28.14
CA ASP A 277 4.90 26.44 28.80
C ASP A 277 3.55 26.46 28.07
N THR A 278 3.52 26.01 26.85
CA THR A 278 2.34 25.93 25.98
C THR A 278 2.23 24.58 25.29
N THR A 279 1.09 24.32 24.64
CA THR A 279 0.90 23.11 23.83
C THR A 279 0.70 23.45 22.34
N ILE A 280 0.90 22.46 21.46
CA ILE A 280 0.64 22.60 20.02
C ILE A 280 -0.77 23.14 19.78
N SER A 281 -1.78 22.59 20.46
CA SER A 281 -3.18 23.02 20.29
C SER A 281 -3.41 24.46 20.75
N GLN A 282 -2.77 24.90 21.82
CA GLN A 282 -2.87 26.30 22.31
C GLN A 282 -2.24 27.29 21.33
N VAL A 283 -1.09 26.96 20.74
CA VAL A 283 -0.46 27.79 19.70
C VAL A 283 -1.35 27.84 18.46
N MET A 284 -1.83 26.70 17.98
CA MET A 284 -2.66 26.63 16.78
C MET A 284 -4.05 27.25 16.97
N ALA A 285 -4.58 27.32 18.20
CA ALA A 285 -5.82 28.04 18.49
C ALA A 285 -5.68 29.53 18.20
N LYS A 286 -4.51 30.14 18.52
CA LYS A 286 -4.18 31.56 18.26
C LYS A 286 -3.72 31.84 16.83
N THR A 287 -3.35 30.79 16.06
CA THR A 287 -2.89 30.93 14.68
C THR A 287 -4.07 31.28 13.76
N GLN A 288 -3.88 32.28 12.93
CA GLN A 288 -4.90 32.71 11.95
C GLN A 288 -5.07 31.66 10.83
N VAL A 289 -6.26 31.60 10.25
CA VAL A 289 -6.54 30.80 9.05
C VAL A 289 -5.78 31.40 7.87
N SER A 290 -4.95 30.63 7.22
CA SER A 290 -4.15 31.05 6.05
C SER A 290 -4.90 30.98 4.74
N GLY A 291 -5.94 30.15 4.68
CA GLY A 291 -6.75 29.91 3.48
C GLY A 291 -7.62 28.67 3.64
N THR A 292 -8.13 28.21 2.50
CA THR A 292 -8.96 27.00 2.42
C THR A 292 -8.39 26.00 1.43
N HIS A 293 -8.78 24.74 1.59
CA HIS A 293 -8.46 23.63 0.68
C HIS A 293 -9.70 22.76 0.49
N ASP A 294 -10.11 22.56 -0.76
CA ASP A 294 -11.23 21.71 -1.09
C ASP A 294 -10.75 20.26 -1.30
N ILE A 295 -11.48 19.33 -0.71
CA ILE A 295 -11.22 17.90 -0.83
C ILE A 295 -12.45 17.17 -1.39
N HIS A 296 -12.20 16.20 -2.27
CA HIS A 296 -13.22 15.31 -2.81
C HIS A 296 -13.00 13.91 -2.22
N PHE A 297 -14.06 13.27 -1.77
CA PHE A 297 -14.00 11.94 -1.20
C PHE A 297 -15.29 11.16 -1.45
N ARG A 298 -15.28 9.85 -1.23
CA ARG A 298 -16.50 9.05 -1.22
C ARG A 298 -16.95 8.74 0.20
N ASP A 299 -18.25 8.84 0.41
CA ASP A 299 -18.86 8.42 1.67
C ASP A 299 -18.92 6.87 1.79
N LYS A 300 -19.40 6.36 2.92
CA LYS A 300 -19.55 4.92 3.17
C LYS A 300 -20.50 4.21 2.19
N ARG A 301 -21.34 4.96 1.47
CA ARG A 301 -22.28 4.45 0.47
C ARG A 301 -21.70 4.53 -0.94
N GLY A 302 -20.48 5.09 -1.08
CA GLY A 302 -19.81 5.25 -2.36
C GLY A 302 -20.19 6.54 -3.13
N ASN A 303 -20.99 7.43 -2.53
CA ASN A 303 -21.37 8.69 -3.16
C ASN A 303 -20.22 9.70 -3.11
N GLN A 304 -20.02 10.45 -4.18
CA GLN A 304 -19.05 11.54 -4.19
C GLN A 304 -19.50 12.65 -3.25
N GLN A 305 -18.55 13.12 -2.45
CA GLN A 305 -18.72 14.20 -1.48
C GLN A 305 -17.58 15.19 -1.66
N GLU A 306 -17.86 16.44 -1.29
CA GLU A 306 -16.91 17.53 -1.27
C GLU A 306 -16.91 18.20 0.09
N ALA A 307 -15.75 18.66 0.56
CA ALA A 307 -15.64 19.43 1.78
C ALA A 307 -14.55 20.48 1.66
N THR A 308 -14.82 21.65 2.18
CA THR A 308 -13.85 22.76 2.27
C THR A 308 -13.22 22.77 3.66
N LEU A 309 -11.90 22.62 3.71
CA LEU A 309 -11.11 22.68 4.94
C LEU A 309 -10.53 24.07 5.17
N SER A 310 -10.72 24.64 6.35
CA SER A 310 -9.93 25.78 6.82
C SER A 310 -8.53 25.32 7.17
N VAL A 311 -7.50 25.95 6.64
CA VAL A 311 -6.10 25.57 6.84
C VAL A 311 -5.39 26.59 7.71
N LYS A 312 -4.71 26.12 8.75
CA LYS A 312 -3.78 26.85 9.59
C LYS A 312 -2.45 26.11 9.59
N TYR A 313 -1.35 26.84 9.62
CA TYR A 313 -0.03 26.23 9.80
C TYR A 313 0.89 27.13 10.63
N ALA A 314 1.84 26.51 11.31
CA ALA A 314 2.90 27.20 12.06
C ALA A 314 4.12 26.29 12.18
N THR A 315 5.30 26.87 12.21
CA THR A 315 6.52 26.18 12.60
C THR A 315 6.82 26.48 14.06
N MET A 316 7.04 25.42 14.86
CA MET A 316 7.33 25.60 16.28
C MET A 316 8.28 24.54 16.82
N THR A 317 8.92 24.86 17.94
CA THR A 317 9.71 23.89 18.70
C THR A 317 8.78 22.99 19.51
N VAL A 318 8.85 21.68 19.31
CA VAL A 318 8.05 20.66 20.00
C VAL A 318 8.94 19.94 21.01
N CYS A 319 8.46 19.85 22.24
CA CYS A 319 9.19 19.21 23.33
C CYS A 319 8.99 17.68 23.35
N PRO A 320 10.02 16.91 23.74
CA PRO A 320 9.87 15.49 23.99
C PRO A 320 8.87 15.21 25.13
N PRO A 321 8.30 14.00 25.19
CA PRO A 321 7.39 13.60 26.25
C PRO A 321 8.00 13.80 27.66
N ILE A 322 7.15 14.15 28.62
CA ILE A 322 7.56 14.29 30.02
C ILE A 322 8.25 13.01 30.50
N GLY A 323 9.44 13.17 31.08
CA GLY A 323 10.30 12.06 31.51
C GLY A 323 11.27 11.54 30.46
N LYS A 324 11.21 12.03 29.22
CA LYS A 324 12.15 11.69 28.13
C LYS A 324 13.02 12.88 27.67
N GLN A 325 12.89 14.06 28.30
CA GLN A 325 13.59 15.29 27.91
C GLN A 325 15.12 15.18 28.00
N LYS A 326 15.64 14.30 28.89
CA LYS A 326 17.08 14.03 28.97
C LYS A 326 17.61 13.14 27.85
N LYS A 327 16.71 12.34 27.21
CA LYS A 327 17.09 11.34 26.18
C LYS A 327 16.92 11.91 24.77
N TYR A 328 15.94 12.77 24.54
CA TYR A 328 15.60 13.27 23.20
C TYR A 328 15.63 14.78 23.17
N PRO A 329 16.20 15.40 22.10
CA PRO A 329 16.21 16.84 21.90
C PRO A 329 14.82 17.38 21.52
N LYS A 330 14.60 18.66 21.77
CA LYS A 330 13.48 19.40 21.18
C LYS A 330 13.58 19.38 19.66
N GLN A 331 12.47 19.28 18.94
CA GLN A 331 12.40 19.22 17.48
C GLN A 331 11.71 20.48 16.92
N LYS A 332 12.30 21.10 15.89
CA LYS A 332 11.63 22.19 15.14
C LYS A 332 10.76 21.59 14.05
N LEU A 333 9.43 21.67 14.19
CA LEU A 333 8.46 20.96 13.35
C LEU A 333 7.44 21.91 12.73
N GLY A 334 7.01 21.60 11.51
CA GLY A 334 5.84 22.19 10.87
C GLY A 334 4.56 21.51 11.38
N ILE A 335 3.59 22.31 11.79
CA ILE A 335 2.28 21.87 12.25
C ILE A 335 1.22 22.39 11.29
N ILE A 336 0.34 21.51 10.82
CA ILE A 336 -0.75 21.88 9.92
C ILE A 336 -2.06 21.39 10.52
N PHE A 337 -3.01 22.32 10.72
CA PHE A 337 -4.38 21.99 11.12
C PHE A 337 -5.31 22.32 9.96
N ALA A 338 -6.06 21.34 9.52
CA ALA A 338 -7.10 21.48 8.51
C ALA A 338 -8.41 20.95 9.07
N GLU A 339 -9.42 21.80 9.13
CA GLU A 339 -10.71 21.51 9.73
C GLU A 339 -11.84 21.92 8.78
N GLU A 340 -12.79 21.03 8.61
CA GLU A 340 -13.94 21.22 7.72
C GLU A 340 -14.82 22.36 8.19
N LYS A 341 -15.14 23.27 7.27
CA LYS A 341 -16.14 24.31 7.45
C LYS A 341 -17.52 23.75 7.13
N ASN A 342 -18.49 24.03 7.99
CA ASN A 342 -19.90 23.70 7.76
C ASN A 342 -20.13 22.23 7.40
N PRO A 343 -19.73 21.26 8.27
CA PRO A 343 -19.95 19.85 8.01
C PRO A 343 -21.46 19.58 7.90
N PRO A 344 -21.88 18.66 7.02
CA PRO A 344 -23.27 18.23 6.90
C PRO A 344 -23.83 17.73 8.23
N GLU A 345 -25.12 17.97 8.49
CA GLU A 345 -25.79 17.48 9.67
C GLU A 345 -25.71 15.95 9.79
N GLY A 346 -25.43 15.44 10.98
CA GLY A 346 -25.26 14.01 11.26
C GLY A 346 -23.91 13.41 10.92
N ARG A 347 -22.96 14.19 10.38
CA ARG A 347 -21.57 13.78 10.12
C ARG A 347 -20.58 14.60 10.96
N SER A 348 -19.64 13.90 11.61
CA SER A 348 -18.53 14.57 12.28
C SER A 348 -17.63 15.31 11.28
N PRO A 349 -17.11 16.51 11.63
CA PRO A 349 -16.22 17.27 10.76
C PRO A 349 -14.94 16.48 10.43
N ILE A 350 -14.42 16.71 9.24
CA ILE A 350 -13.09 16.23 8.85
C ILE A 350 -12.05 17.11 9.51
N ILE A 351 -11.21 16.49 10.35
CA ILE A 351 -10.14 17.20 11.08
C ILE A 351 -8.83 16.47 10.85
N TRP A 352 -7.86 17.17 10.25
CA TRP A 352 -6.49 16.71 10.11
C TRP A 352 -5.56 17.61 10.89
N LYS A 353 -4.83 17.00 11.83
CA LYS A 353 -3.74 17.64 12.58
C LYS A 353 -2.47 16.91 12.16
N LEU A 354 -1.62 17.55 11.38
CA LEU A 354 -0.40 16.97 10.84
C LEU A 354 0.83 17.57 11.47
N VAL A 355 1.85 16.74 11.65
CA VAL A 355 3.18 17.11 12.14
C VAL A 355 4.21 16.62 11.11
N THR A 356 5.19 17.47 10.78
CA THR A 356 6.23 17.18 9.80
C THR A 356 7.53 17.90 10.10
N ASN A 357 8.68 17.34 9.69
CA ASN A 357 9.97 18.03 9.66
C ASN A 357 10.23 18.73 8.32
N LEU A 358 9.32 18.57 7.34
CA LEU A 358 9.38 19.33 6.09
C LEU A 358 9.08 20.81 6.31
N PRO A 359 9.65 21.73 5.50
CA PRO A 359 9.32 23.14 5.59
C PRO A 359 7.85 23.41 5.24
N VAL A 360 7.21 24.28 6.03
CA VAL A 360 5.85 24.77 5.80
C VAL A 360 5.89 26.29 6.02
N ALA A 361 6.24 27.03 4.98
CA ALA A 361 6.41 28.47 5.00
C ALA A 361 5.20 29.22 4.40
N THR A 362 4.50 28.58 3.46
CA THR A 362 3.39 29.16 2.71
C THR A 362 2.11 28.34 2.84
N HIS A 363 0.96 28.92 2.48
CA HIS A 363 -0.30 28.19 2.35
C HIS A 363 -0.18 27.04 1.32
N ALA A 364 0.52 27.28 0.22
CA ALA A 364 0.76 26.27 -0.81
C ALA A 364 1.54 25.05 -0.27
N ASP A 365 2.55 25.29 0.59
CA ASP A 365 3.27 24.21 1.25
C ASP A 365 2.35 23.37 2.15
N ALA A 366 1.49 24.03 2.92
CA ALA A 366 0.52 23.35 3.78
C ALA A 366 -0.46 22.51 2.96
N VAL A 367 -1.01 23.05 1.88
CA VAL A 367 -1.91 22.35 0.96
C VAL A 367 -1.19 21.15 0.31
N GLN A 368 0.06 21.30 -0.14
CA GLN A 368 0.85 20.21 -0.68
C GLN A 368 0.94 19.03 0.31
N LYS A 369 1.22 19.32 1.61
CA LYS A 369 1.32 18.28 2.63
C LYS A 369 -0.04 17.65 2.91
N LEU A 370 -1.14 18.39 2.82
CA LEU A 370 -2.50 17.82 2.92
C LEU A 370 -2.79 16.89 1.74
N VAL A 371 -2.41 17.26 0.51
CA VAL A 371 -2.51 16.41 -0.68
C VAL A 371 -1.67 15.15 -0.51
N TRP A 372 -0.41 15.25 -0.06
CA TRP A 372 0.43 14.07 0.19
C TRP A 372 -0.15 13.17 1.28
N TYR A 373 -0.66 13.75 2.36
CA TYR A 373 -1.30 12.97 3.42
C TYR A 373 -2.55 12.23 2.92
N SER A 374 -3.32 12.82 2.03
CA SER A 374 -4.50 12.16 1.42
C SER A 374 -4.11 10.89 0.65
N ARG A 375 -2.87 10.81 0.11
CA ARG A 375 -2.35 9.62 -0.56
C ARG A 375 -2.17 8.42 0.37
N ARG A 376 -2.13 8.63 1.69
CA ARG A 376 -2.06 7.53 2.67
C ARG A 376 -3.10 6.44 2.41
N TRP A 377 -4.25 6.82 1.85
CA TRP A 377 -5.31 5.88 1.50
C TRP A 377 -4.89 4.80 0.49
N ASN A 378 -3.83 5.01 -0.27
CA ASN A 378 -3.36 4.03 -1.25
C ASN A 378 -2.89 2.72 -0.57
N ILE A 379 -2.33 2.78 0.65
CA ILE A 379 -1.94 1.56 1.35
C ILE A 379 -3.17 0.77 1.84
N GLU A 380 -4.26 1.45 2.22
CA GLU A 380 -5.51 0.77 2.59
C GLU A 380 -6.16 0.10 1.36
N THR A 381 -6.04 0.72 0.18
CA THR A 381 -6.46 0.12 -1.10
C THR A 381 -5.62 -1.10 -1.45
N PHE A 382 -4.30 -1.04 -1.23
CA PHE A 382 -3.42 -2.18 -1.36
C PHE A 382 -3.83 -3.31 -0.40
N PHE A 383 -4.08 -3.03 0.88
CA PHE A 383 -4.56 -4.05 1.83
C PHE A 383 -5.92 -4.63 1.45
N LYS A 384 -6.82 -3.83 0.90
CA LYS A 384 -8.10 -4.31 0.38
C LYS A 384 -7.89 -5.28 -0.78
N THR A 385 -6.99 -4.95 -1.72
CA THR A 385 -6.63 -5.84 -2.84
C THR A 385 -6.04 -7.14 -2.31
N LEU A 386 -5.13 -7.07 -1.35
CA LEU A 386 -4.52 -8.23 -0.72
C LEU A 386 -5.57 -9.13 -0.03
N LYS A 387 -6.43 -8.56 0.83
CA LYS A 387 -7.44 -9.33 1.57
C LYS A 387 -8.52 -9.92 0.68
N THR A 388 -9.11 -9.09 -0.16
CA THR A 388 -10.27 -9.47 -0.98
C THR A 388 -9.83 -10.10 -2.29
N GLY A 389 -8.75 -9.60 -2.87
CA GLY A 389 -8.19 -10.03 -4.13
C GLY A 389 -7.56 -11.40 -4.03
N CYS A 390 -6.64 -11.59 -3.12
CA CYS A 390 -5.97 -12.87 -2.91
C CYS A 390 -6.69 -13.78 -1.90
N ARG A 391 -7.83 -13.35 -1.38
CA ARG A 391 -8.65 -14.12 -0.42
C ARG A 391 -7.84 -14.69 0.74
N ILE A 392 -6.95 -13.87 1.30
CA ILE A 392 -5.95 -14.29 2.31
C ILE A 392 -6.59 -15.00 3.50
N GLU A 393 -7.75 -14.53 3.98
CA GLU A 393 -8.42 -15.09 5.16
C GLU A 393 -9.04 -16.47 4.92
N ASP A 394 -9.17 -16.88 3.64
CA ASP A 394 -9.63 -18.22 3.23
C ASP A 394 -8.46 -19.25 3.14
N ILE A 395 -7.20 -18.80 3.14
CA ILE A 395 -6.02 -19.65 3.01
C ILE A 395 -5.91 -20.59 4.22
N ARG A 396 -5.70 -21.89 3.97
CA ARG A 396 -5.68 -22.94 5.01
C ARG A 396 -4.28 -23.50 5.25
N LEU A 397 -3.31 -22.63 5.52
CA LEU A 397 -1.99 -23.05 5.99
C LEU A 397 -1.99 -23.19 7.52
N ALA A 398 -1.14 -24.09 8.05
CA ALA A 398 -1.27 -24.59 9.41
C ALA A 398 -0.60 -23.71 10.48
N THR A 399 0.43 -22.90 10.11
CA THR A 399 1.24 -22.11 11.06
C THR A 399 1.34 -20.66 10.62
N ALA A 400 1.71 -19.77 11.55
CA ALA A 400 1.94 -18.37 11.28
C ALA A 400 2.99 -18.15 10.17
N ASP A 401 4.13 -18.84 10.25
CA ASP A 401 5.25 -18.67 9.30
C ASP A 401 4.82 -19.05 7.87
N ARG A 402 4.09 -20.17 7.71
CA ARG A 402 3.57 -20.58 6.41
C ARG A 402 2.56 -19.58 5.84
N LEU A 403 1.74 -19.00 6.70
CA LEU A 403 0.80 -17.93 6.31
C LEU A 403 1.57 -16.66 5.93
N ALA A 404 2.58 -16.24 6.72
CA ALA A 404 3.41 -15.09 6.41
C ALA A 404 4.11 -15.25 5.05
N ASN A 405 4.71 -16.42 4.78
CA ASN A 405 5.34 -16.74 3.50
C ASN A 405 4.35 -16.65 2.33
N CYS A 406 3.15 -17.19 2.50
CA CYS A 406 2.11 -17.12 1.46
C CYS A 406 1.61 -15.67 1.25
N ILE A 407 1.42 -14.92 2.32
CA ILE A 407 0.98 -13.52 2.26
C ILE A 407 2.06 -12.65 1.62
N ALA A 408 3.34 -12.88 1.91
CA ALA A 408 4.46 -12.18 1.30
C ALA A 408 4.43 -12.31 -0.25
N LEU A 409 4.20 -13.52 -0.76
CA LEU A 409 4.02 -13.75 -2.19
C LEU A 409 2.78 -13.02 -2.74
N CYS A 410 1.65 -13.09 -2.04
CA CYS A 410 0.44 -12.36 -2.42
C CYS A 410 0.61 -10.84 -2.37
N CYS A 411 1.55 -10.30 -1.56
CA CYS A 411 1.87 -8.88 -1.55
C CYS A 411 2.42 -8.40 -2.90
N VAL A 412 3.31 -9.17 -3.52
CA VAL A 412 3.87 -8.85 -4.85
C VAL A 412 2.76 -8.82 -5.90
N VAL A 413 1.90 -9.84 -5.92
CA VAL A 413 0.74 -9.91 -6.83
C VAL A 413 -0.22 -8.73 -6.61
N SER A 414 -0.52 -8.41 -5.35
CA SER A 414 -1.44 -7.30 -5.01
C SER A 414 -0.86 -5.94 -5.37
N TRP A 415 0.45 -5.75 -5.20
CA TRP A 415 1.13 -4.55 -5.67
C TRP A 415 1.01 -4.39 -7.19
N ARG A 416 1.29 -5.46 -7.96
CA ARG A 416 1.16 -5.42 -9.42
C ARG A 416 -0.24 -5.01 -9.86
N ILE A 417 -1.29 -5.58 -9.26
CA ILE A 417 -2.68 -5.22 -9.56
C ILE A 417 -2.95 -3.75 -9.25
N SER A 418 -2.45 -3.26 -8.12
CA SER A 418 -2.59 -1.85 -7.72
C SER A 418 -1.85 -0.93 -8.68
N TRP A 419 -0.64 -1.28 -9.08
CA TRP A 419 0.16 -0.56 -10.07
C TRP A 419 -0.55 -0.45 -11.41
N LEU A 420 -1.03 -1.56 -11.97
CA LEU A 420 -1.80 -1.59 -13.22
C LEU A 420 -3.06 -0.71 -13.15
N THR A 421 -3.76 -0.73 -12.01
CA THR A 421 -4.98 0.09 -11.81
C THR A 421 -4.68 1.58 -11.86
N ILE A 422 -3.55 2.01 -11.29
CA ILE A 422 -3.16 3.43 -11.27
C ILE A 422 -2.56 3.85 -12.61
N LEU A 423 -1.77 2.98 -13.24
CA LEU A 423 -1.15 3.23 -14.53
C LEU A 423 -2.19 3.59 -15.60
N GLN A 424 -3.35 2.91 -15.62
CA GLN A 424 -4.47 3.26 -16.51
C GLN A 424 -4.91 4.72 -16.38
N ARG A 425 -4.80 5.29 -15.18
CA ARG A 425 -5.31 6.63 -14.88
C ARG A 425 -4.33 7.75 -15.22
N GLN A 426 -3.05 7.43 -15.33
CA GLN A 426 -1.98 8.45 -15.40
C GLN A 426 -1.28 8.55 -16.75
N SER A 427 -1.27 7.51 -17.58
CA SER A 427 -0.42 7.54 -18.76
C SER A 427 -1.12 7.11 -20.05
N SER A 428 -1.29 8.05 -20.95
CA SER A 428 -1.60 7.80 -22.36
C SER A 428 -0.36 7.44 -23.21
N THR A 429 0.85 7.58 -22.68
CA THR A 429 2.12 7.44 -23.42
C THR A 429 2.83 6.11 -23.24
N THR A 430 2.43 5.29 -22.26
CA THR A 430 3.04 3.98 -22.01
C THR A 430 2.72 3.00 -23.13
N SER A 431 3.75 2.31 -23.64
CA SER A 431 3.55 1.28 -24.67
C SER A 431 2.79 0.09 -24.08
N PRO A 432 1.72 -0.38 -24.73
CA PRO A 432 1.00 -1.58 -24.30
C PRO A 432 1.88 -2.83 -24.17
N ALA A 433 2.93 -2.93 -24.98
CA ALA A 433 3.89 -4.03 -24.93
C ALA A 433 4.67 -4.12 -23.61
N ALA A 434 4.71 -3.04 -22.82
CA ALA A 434 5.32 -3.05 -21.49
C ALA A 434 4.46 -3.78 -20.43
N VAL A 435 3.19 -4.02 -20.74
CA VAL A 435 2.22 -4.59 -19.79
C VAL A 435 1.62 -5.89 -20.28
N PHE A 436 1.35 -5.98 -21.60
CA PHE A 436 0.63 -7.07 -22.23
C PHE A 436 1.48 -7.81 -23.24
N THR A 437 1.42 -9.15 -23.22
CA THR A 437 2.00 -10.03 -24.24
C THR A 437 1.31 -9.85 -25.58
N ASP A 438 1.92 -10.32 -26.68
CA ASP A 438 1.32 -10.29 -28.02
C ASP A 438 0.03 -11.10 -28.09
N ILE A 439 -0.04 -12.24 -27.39
CA ILE A 439 -1.24 -13.08 -27.32
C ILE A 439 -2.35 -12.33 -26.58
N GLU A 440 -2.04 -11.73 -25.44
CA GLU A 440 -3.02 -10.94 -24.66
C GLU A 440 -3.56 -9.76 -25.48
N ARG A 441 -2.68 -9.01 -26.15
CA ARG A 441 -3.09 -7.90 -27.04
C ARG A 441 -3.99 -8.37 -28.17
N THR A 442 -3.63 -9.47 -28.83
CA THR A 442 -4.44 -10.05 -29.89
C THR A 442 -5.83 -10.46 -29.42
N LEU A 443 -5.93 -11.07 -28.24
CA LEU A 443 -7.20 -11.48 -27.65
C LEU A 443 -8.05 -10.29 -27.21
N LEU A 444 -7.41 -9.27 -26.62
CA LEU A 444 -8.08 -8.04 -26.21
C LEU A 444 -8.58 -7.24 -27.42
N ASP A 445 -7.79 -7.12 -28.50
CA ASP A 445 -8.20 -6.48 -29.76
C ASP A 445 -9.47 -7.14 -30.34
N ARG A 446 -9.53 -8.47 -30.32
CA ARG A 446 -10.70 -9.23 -30.78
C ARG A 446 -11.92 -9.08 -29.85
N SER A 447 -11.71 -8.78 -28.59
CA SER A 447 -12.79 -8.59 -27.60
C SER A 447 -13.46 -7.21 -27.69
N MET A 448 -12.82 -6.25 -28.36
CA MET A 448 -13.32 -4.87 -28.46
C MET A 448 -14.23 -4.67 -29.68
N PRO A 449 -15.29 -3.84 -29.57
CA PRO A 449 -16.15 -3.53 -30.69
C PRO A 449 -15.40 -2.85 -31.83
N SER A 450 -15.75 -3.19 -33.08
CA SER A 450 -15.11 -2.73 -34.31
C SER A 450 -15.12 -1.21 -34.52
N ASN A 451 -16.01 -0.46 -33.89
CA ASN A 451 -16.10 1.01 -33.99
C ASN A 451 -14.96 1.75 -33.24
N ARG A 452 -14.10 1.04 -32.49
CA ARG A 452 -12.91 1.60 -31.78
C ARG A 452 -11.59 1.24 -32.45
N GLN A 453 -11.58 0.58 -33.57
CA GLN A 453 -10.39 0.03 -34.25
C GLN A 453 -9.55 1.05 -35.03
N GLY A 454 -9.85 2.34 -34.99
CA GLY A 454 -9.18 3.33 -35.82
C GLY A 454 -8.03 4.13 -35.22
N THR A 455 -7.76 4.03 -33.90
CA THR A 455 -6.67 4.69 -33.20
C THR A 455 -5.63 3.69 -32.76
N ARG A 456 -4.32 4.04 -32.84
CA ARG A 456 -3.27 3.20 -32.25
C ARG A 456 -3.63 2.92 -30.80
N PRO A 457 -3.87 1.66 -30.41
CA PRO A 457 -4.33 1.35 -29.09
C PRO A 457 -3.23 1.68 -28.06
N ASP A 458 -3.55 2.56 -27.14
CA ASP A 458 -2.72 2.91 -25.99
C ASP A 458 -2.99 1.96 -24.80
N ILE A 459 -2.29 2.16 -23.70
CA ILE A 459 -2.48 1.33 -22.50
C ILE A 459 -3.88 1.50 -21.91
N ALA A 460 -4.49 2.69 -22.02
CA ALA A 460 -5.83 2.94 -21.50
C ALA A 460 -6.89 2.14 -22.28
N PHE A 461 -6.70 1.97 -23.59
CA PHE A 461 -7.53 1.09 -24.42
C PHE A 461 -7.49 -0.36 -23.92
N TYR A 462 -6.29 -0.94 -23.77
CA TYR A 462 -6.14 -2.32 -23.31
C TYR A 462 -6.65 -2.53 -21.89
N MET A 463 -6.37 -1.59 -20.99
CA MET A 463 -6.91 -1.64 -19.62
C MET A 463 -8.43 -1.57 -19.59
N THR A 464 -9.05 -0.79 -20.49
CA THR A 464 -10.51 -0.75 -20.67
C THR A 464 -11.02 -2.08 -21.20
N ALA A 465 -10.32 -2.71 -22.16
CA ALA A 465 -10.67 -4.03 -22.67
C ALA A 465 -10.63 -5.10 -21.55
N VAL A 466 -9.58 -5.09 -20.72
CA VAL A 466 -9.49 -5.93 -19.52
C VAL A 466 -10.66 -5.65 -18.57
N ALA A 467 -10.96 -4.39 -18.30
CA ALA A 467 -12.08 -4.03 -17.43
C ALA A 467 -13.42 -4.56 -17.94
N ARG A 468 -13.66 -4.50 -19.25
CA ARG A 468 -14.88 -5.06 -19.89
C ARG A 468 -14.97 -6.57 -19.70
N LEU A 469 -13.87 -7.30 -19.83
CA LEU A 469 -13.82 -8.71 -19.45
C LEU A 469 -14.22 -8.91 -17.98
N GLY A 470 -13.90 -7.97 -17.10
CA GLY A 470 -14.27 -7.97 -15.69
C GLY A 470 -15.69 -7.54 -15.36
N GLY A 471 -16.48 -7.15 -16.39
CA GLY A 471 -17.88 -6.71 -16.24
C GLY A 471 -18.07 -5.20 -16.19
N TYR A 472 -17.06 -4.41 -16.58
CA TYR A 472 -17.20 -2.97 -16.78
C TYR A 472 -18.03 -2.67 -18.02
N LEU A 473 -19.01 -1.78 -17.91
CA LEU A 473 -19.94 -1.49 -19.01
C LEU A 473 -19.44 -0.39 -19.96
N ASP A 474 -18.46 0.43 -19.48
CA ASP A 474 -17.85 1.51 -20.28
C ASP A 474 -18.87 2.51 -20.85
N ARG A 475 -19.84 2.91 -20.02
CA ARG A 475 -20.80 3.96 -20.37
C ARG A 475 -20.15 5.33 -20.19
N SER A 476 -20.62 6.34 -20.89
CA SER A 476 -20.10 7.72 -20.76
C SER A 476 -20.23 8.30 -19.35
N SER A 477 -21.19 7.80 -18.55
CA SER A 477 -21.40 8.20 -17.15
C SER A 477 -20.63 7.32 -16.14
N ASP A 478 -20.03 6.21 -16.59
CA ASP A 478 -19.31 5.31 -15.67
C ASP A 478 -17.98 5.94 -15.23
N PRO A 479 -17.63 5.86 -13.94
CA PRO A 479 -16.29 6.24 -13.49
C PRO A 479 -15.26 5.27 -14.07
N LEU A 480 -13.98 5.68 -14.12
CA LEU A 480 -12.89 4.77 -14.52
C LEU A 480 -12.93 3.46 -13.71
N PRO A 481 -12.63 2.32 -14.36
CA PRO A 481 -12.73 1.01 -13.70
C PRO A 481 -11.87 0.93 -12.44
N GLY A 482 -12.45 0.37 -11.40
CA GLY A 482 -11.77 0.14 -10.13
C GLY A 482 -10.97 -1.17 -10.12
N THR A 483 -10.10 -1.32 -9.13
CA THR A 483 -9.21 -2.49 -8.93
C THR A 483 -9.95 -3.83 -9.03
N THR A 484 -11.15 -3.95 -8.44
CA THR A 484 -11.93 -5.21 -8.44
C THR A 484 -12.37 -5.64 -9.85
N VAL A 485 -12.73 -4.68 -10.68
CA VAL A 485 -13.19 -4.94 -12.05
C VAL A 485 -12.00 -5.31 -12.93
N LEU A 486 -10.90 -4.58 -12.83
CA LEU A 486 -9.67 -4.88 -13.56
C LEU A 486 -9.14 -6.27 -13.20
N TRP A 487 -9.05 -6.57 -11.92
CA TRP A 487 -8.62 -7.87 -11.46
C TRP A 487 -9.47 -9.02 -12.01
N ARG A 488 -10.82 -8.92 -11.96
CA ARG A 488 -11.69 -9.93 -12.60
C ARG A 488 -11.43 -10.04 -14.09
N GLY A 489 -11.10 -8.94 -14.73
CA GLY A 489 -10.74 -8.91 -16.14
C GLY A 489 -9.44 -9.64 -16.43
N PHE A 490 -8.40 -9.44 -15.62
CA PHE A 490 -7.13 -10.16 -15.77
C PHE A 490 -7.28 -11.66 -15.58
N ILE A 491 -8.09 -12.13 -14.63
CA ILE A 491 -8.37 -13.56 -14.46
C ILE A 491 -9.01 -14.13 -15.73
N ARG A 492 -10.02 -13.44 -16.30
CA ARG A 492 -10.65 -13.91 -17.53
C ARG A 492 -9.71 -13.85 -18.73
N LEU A 493 -8.83 -12.86 -18.78
CA LEU A 493 -7.80 -12.78 -19.81
C LEU A 493 -6.85 -13.98 -19.73
N ALA A 494 -6.38 -14.34 -18.53
CA ALA A 494 -5.54 -15.51 -18.31
C ALA A 494 -6.23 -16.81 -18.73
N ASP A 495 -7.54 -16.97 -18.42
CA ASP A 495 -8.31 -18.13 -18.88
C ASP A 495 -8.44 -18.17 -20.43
N LEU A 496 -8.62 -17.01 -21.09
CA LEU A 496 -8.64 -16.92 -22.54
C LEU A 496 -7.29 -17.24 -23.18
N VAL A 497 -6.19 -16.76 -22.59
CA VAL A 497 -4.82 -17.07 -23.02
C VAL A 497 -4.56 -18.58 -22.92
N ALA A 498 -4.90 -19.19 -21.78
CA ALA A 498 -4.75 -20.64 -21.58
C ALA A 498 -5.57 -21.44 -22.61
N GLY A 499 -6.81 -21.04 -22.88
CA GLY A 499 -7.65 -21.66 -23.93
C GLY A 499 -7.07 -21.51 -25.33
N PHE A 500 -6.56 -20.31 -25.66
CA PHE A 500 -5.91 -20.05 -26.95
C PHE A 500 -4.65 -20.90 -27.15
N GLN A 501 -3.79 -20.99 -26.14
CA GLN A 501 -2.56 -21.80 -26.18
C GLN A 501 -2.89 -23.30 -26.30
N ALA A 502 -3.90 -23.78 -25.59
CA ALA A 502 -4.35 -25.15 -25.69
C ALA A 502 -4.88 -25.52 -27.09
N ALA A 503 -5.55 -24.55 -27.75
CA ALA A 503 -6.07 -24.76 -29.12
C ALA A 503 -5.00 -24.57 -30.22
N ASN A 504 -3.88 -23.91 -29.92
CA ASN A 504 -2.79 -23.59 -30.85
C ASN A 504 -1.44 -23.97 -30.23
N PRO A 505 -1.12 -25.25 -30.05
CA PRO A 505 0.12 -25.69 -29.41
C PRO A 505 1.39 -25.19 -30.12
N ASP A 506 1.33 -25.01 -31.46
CA ASP A 506 2.45 -24.51 -32.26
C ASP A 506 2.70 -22.97 -32.08
N ALA A 507 1.73 -22.22 -31.60
CA ALA A 507 1.91 -20.79 -31.32
C ALA A 507 2.84 -20.53 -30.11
N SER A 508 3.12 -21.54 -29.30
CA SER A 508 4.06 -21.49 -28.18
C SER A 508 5.51 -21.81 -28.59
N SER A 509 5.73 -22.36 -29.78
CA SER A 509 7.04 -22.84 -30.25
C SER A 509 7.76 -21.86 -31.20
N THR A 510 7.16 -20.76 -31.58
CA THR A 510 7.77 -19.77 -32.51
C THR A 510 8.57 -18.66 -31.85
N CYS A 511 8.88 -18.78 -30.55
CA CYS A 511 9.85 -17.92 -29.84
C CYS A 511 10.99 -18.77 -29.31
N GLY A 512 11.88 -19.23 -30.22
CA GLY A 512 13.19 -19.76 -29.91
C GLY A 512 14.24 -18.67 -29.91
#